data_a65ebd9c77748e61ae023f9364b7be83
#
_entry.id   a65ebd9c77748e61ae023f9364b7be83
#
_cell.length_a   1.000
_cell.length_b   1.000
_cell.length_c   1.000
_cell.angle_alpha   90.00
_cell.angle_beta   90.00
_cell.angle_gamma   90.00
#
_symmetry.space_group_name_H-M   'P 1'
#
loop_
_entity.id
_entity.type
_entity.pdbx_description
1 polymer ?
#
loop_
_entity_poly.entity_id
_entity_poly.type
_entity_poly.pdbx_seq_one_letter_code
_entity_poly.pdbx_strand_id
1 'polypeptide(L)'
;MEKRNTQTKKISGRFGAALALTALLLALFAGSLTAQNPYPDYDFKAVNPDGDTLYYRITSSTMPYTVAVTRCHDSVYHTLPMPQIAWEVGQPGFLYPVYDYDSLITIPASVSFGGQTYTVTAIDKEAFYMQKSMHTVILPASVEIIDSGAFYGSSLHQIVMSPNVKRINCYAFMSTDSLNSIELPESLTHIGMYAFEWSSLNEVEIPSGVTVLPYMAFYKCPLTKIIFHEGLQEIEALAFSANHIDSLVFPKSLQKIEMIEEDTYNTGDTILCRYVEFQNGSHPLELGDNCFWRFAHLEEVILSDNITHLGKNCFESTNIRSVVIPPLVDTIPEYCFAGCGSLYSVTLPQQLSVIDKRAFSGTPSLTEISFPASLTVIGERAFGNGLRIINCYGEVPPAVVYNNHPSFPYQDTVYVRVPCGKTAVYQSAPGWSGYSNFVYEECVGVEECEIADFKVYPNPVENVVFIELHGNAEIANVALYDLQGRIVTGVCDTPQHGATATINVKSIPAGVYVLRVTDADGKEYHQKIVRK
;
A
#
# COMPACT_ATOMS: atom_id res chain seq x y z
N MET A 1 21.47 -29.08 -19.31
CA MET A 1 22.02 -28.30 -18.20
C MET A 1 22.37 -26.85 -18.57
N GLU A 2 22.05 -26.37 -19.79
CA GLU A 2 22.51 -25.05 -20.28
C GLU A 2 21.40 -23.97 -20.44
N LYS A 3 20.17 -24.24 -20.04
CA LYS A 3 19.05 -23.28 -20.18
C LYS A 3 18.57 -22.61 -18.87
N ARG A 4 19.21 -22.88 -17.72
CA ARG A 4 18.88 -22.21 -16.46
C ARG A 4 19.66 -20.89 -16.20
N ASN A 5 20.67 -20.58 -17.03
CA ASN A 5 21.61 -19.46 -16.78
C ASN A 5 21.22 -18.14 -17.46
N THR A 6 20.14 -18.08 -18.24
CA THR A 6 19.78 -16.85 -18.97
C THR A 6 18.66 -16.05 -18.31
N GLN A 7 17.86 -16.63 -17.41
CA GLN A 7 16.85 -15.87 -16.70
C GLN A 7 17.39 -15.17 -15.44
N THR A 8 18.36 -15.79 -14.75
CA THR A 8 19.08 -15.15 -13.64
C THR A 8 19.91 -13.94 -14.05
N LYS A 9 20.36 -13.87 -15.31
CA LYS A 9 21.10 -12.69 -15.81
C LYS A 9 20.22 -11.47 -16.15
N LYS A 10 18.91 -11.66 -16.39
CA LYS A 10 18.00 -10.53 -16.66
C LYS A 10 17.43 -9.89 -15.39
N ILE A 11 17.31 -10.66 -14.32
CA ILE A 11 16.88 -10.15 -13.01
C ILE A 11 18.05 -9.43 -12.34
N SER A 12 19.28 -10.00 -12.43
CA SER A 12 20.50 -9.34 -11.94
C SER A 12 20.84 -8.05 -12.70
N GLY A 13 20.36 -7.88 -13.94
CA GLY A 13 20.60 -6.68 -14.75
C GLY A 13 19.78 -5.45 -14.34
N ARG A 14 18.59 -5.64 -13.76
CA ARG A 14 17.77 -4.52 -13.23
C ARG A 14 18.13 -4.17 -11.79
N PHE A 15 18.46 -5.17 -10.95
CA PHE A 15 19.05 -4.93 -9.64
C PHE A 15 20.45 -4.32 -9.74
N GLY A 16 21.24 -4.71 -10.74
CA GLY A 16 22.52 -4.09 -11.04
C GLY A 16 22.40 -2.63 -11.48
N ALA A 17 21.30 -2.21 -12.10
CA ALA A 17 21.07 -0.82 -12.50
C ALA A 17 20.64 0.06 -11.32
N ALA A 18 19.84 -0.43 -10.37
CA ALA A 18 19.49 0.28 -9.15
C ALA A 18 20.70 0.38 -8.20
N LEU A 19 21.47 -0.71 -8.03
CA LEU A 19 22.75 -0.69 -7.31
C LEU A 19 23.82 0.13 -8.03
N ALA A 20 23.81 0.18 -9.38
CA ALA A 20 24.72 1.03 -10.12
C ALA A 20 24.30 2.51 -10.08
N LEU A 21 23.01 2.82 -9.96
CA LEU A 21 22.53 4.21 -9.78
C LEU A 21 22.83 4.71 -8.35
N THR A 22 22.65 3.87 -7.34
CA THR A 22 23.08 4.18 -5.97
C THR A 22 24.60 4.25 -5.86
N ALA A 23 25.35 3.37 -6.52
CA ALA A 23 26.81 3.45 -6.57
C ALA A 23 27.30 4.66 -7.41
N LEU A 24 26.56 5.07 -8.44
CA LEU A 24 26.87 6.27 -9.25
C LEU A 24 26.51 7.57 -8.50
N LEU A 25 25.41 7.59 -7.76
CA LEU A 25 25.06 8.69 -6.84
C LEU A 25 26.07 8.76 -5.67
N LEU A 26 26.45 7.62 -5.09
CA LEU A 26 27.52 7.56 -4.08
C LEU A 26 28.90 7.96 -4.66
N ALA A 27 29.20 7.62 -5.91
CA ALA A 27 30.44 8.05 -6.58
C ALA A 27 30.43 9.54 -6.96
N LEU A 28 29.29 10.13 -7.26
CA LEU A 28 29.15 11.57 -7.47
C LEU A 28 29.29 12.36 -6.16
N PHE A 29 28.91 11.77 -5.02
CA PHE A 29 29.19 12.33 -3.70
C PHE A 29 30.62 12.03 -3.22
N ALA A 30 31.20 10.88 -3.58
CA ALA A 30 32.60 10.55 -3.25
C ALA A 30 33.64 11.33 -4.06
N GLY A 31 33.27 11.82 -5.25
CA GLY A 31 34.17 12.60 -6.10
C GLY A 31 34.52 14.01 -5.60
N SER A 32 33.86 14.48 -4.52
CA SER A 32 34.16 15.78 -3.89
C SER A 32 34.99 15.69 -2.61
N LEU A 33 35.45 14.49 -2.22
CA LEU A 33 36.07 14.21 -0.91
C LEU A 33 37.59 14.12 -0.91
N THR A 34 38.27 14.56 -1.96
CA THR A 34 39.76 14.60 -2.00
C THR A 34 40.35 16.00 -1.99
N ALA A 35 39.69 16.96 -1.39
CA ALA A 35 40.33 18.23 -1.08
C ALA A 35 40.46 18.33 0.46
N GLN A 36 41.64 18.37 0.97
CA GLN A 36 41.91 18.84 2.34
C GLN A 36 41.15 20.14 2.53
N ASN A 37 40.09 20.11 3.37
CA ASN A 37 39.37 21.34 3.74
C ASN A 37 40.22 22.02 4.84
N PRO A 38 40.88 23.13 4.56
CA PRO A 38 41.72 23.84 5.55
C PRO A 38 40.87 24.69 6.49
N TYR A 39 39.51 24.64 6.39
CA TYR A 39 38.64 25.49 7.19
C TYR A 39 38.01 24.69 8.33
N PRO A 40 37.95 25.25 9.56
CA PRO A 40 37.17 24.66 10.63
C PRO A 40 35.70 24.52 10.19
N ASP A 41 35.02 23.45 10.57
CA ASP A 41 33.60 23.25 10.26
C ASP A 41 32.69 24.27 10.99
N TYR A 42 33.24 25.18 11.78
CA TYR A 42 32.54 26.20 12.51
C TYR A 42 33.24 27.59 12.41
N ASP A 43 32.47 28.64 12.53
CA ASP A 43 32.96 30.01 12.55
C ASP A 43 33.27 30.48 13.97
N PHE A 44 32.49 30.04 14.95
CA PHE A 44 32.71 30.38 16.36
C PHE A 44 32.05 29.33 17.28
N LYS A 45 32.35 29.43 18.58
CA LYS A 45 31.71 28.63 19.62
C LYS A 45 31.13 29.51 20.72
N ALA A 46 30.08 29.00 21.39
CA ALA A 46 29.47 29.66 22.54
C ALA A 46 28.93 28.61 23.51
N VAL A 47 28.84 29.00 24.80
CA VAL A 47 28.27 28.14 25.83
C VAL A 47 26.74 28.25 25.80
N ASN A 48 26.05 27.12 25.82
CA ASN A 48 24.60 27.05 25.91
C ASN A 48 24.09 27.28 27.34
N PRO A 49 22.76 27.38 27.59
CA PRO A 49 22.21 27.56 28.93
C PRO A 49 22.58 26.44 29.94
N ASP A 50 22.87 25.23 29.47
CA ASP A 50 23.19 24.06 30.29
C ASP A 50 24.69 23.99 30.64
N GLY A 51 25.52 24.83 30.03
CA GLY A 51 26.96 24.89 30.25
C GLY A 51 27.81 24.21 29.19
N ASP A 52 27.20 23.55 28.20
CA ASP A 52 27.89 22.92 27.09
C ASP A 52 28.45 23.93 26.10
N THR A 53 29.56 23.59 25.49
CA THR A 53 30.10 24.37 24.38
C THR A 53 29.55 23.87 23.06
N LEU A 54 28.74 24.69 22.41
CA LEU A 54 28.23 24.46 21.06
C LEU A 54 29.03 25.22 20.02
N TYR A 55 29.09 24.66 18.82
CA TYR A 55 29.81 25.20 17.69
C TYR A 55 28.83 25.73 16.64
N TYR A 56 29.14 26.84 16.00
CA TYR A 56 28.21 27.53 15.12
C TYR A 56 28.87 27.89 13.80
N ARG A 57 28.13 27.69 12.72
CA ARG A 57 28.46 28.13 11.36
C ARG A 57 27.52 29.24 10.94
N ILE A 58 28.08 30.36 10.45
CA ILE A 58 27.28 31.47 9.95
C ILE A 58 26.62 31.07 8.63
N THR A 59 25.29 31.07 8.61
CA THR A 59 24.49 30.75 7.42
C THR A 59 24.03 32.00 6.68
N SER A 60 23.98 33.17 7.38
CA SER A 60 23.77 34.46 6.76
C SER A 60 24.55 35.54 7.50
N SER A 61 25.42 36.24 6.77
CA SER A 61 26.16 37.44 7.24
C SER A 61 25.45 38.76 6.93
N THR A 62 24.26 38.73 6.35
CA THR A 62 23.36 39.85 6.09
C THR A 62 22.05 39.66 6.82
N MET A 63 21.29 40.74 7.04
CA MET A 63 19.99 40.61 7.72
C MET A 63 18.99 39.77 6.92
N PRO A 64 18.27 38.84 7.55
CA PRO A 64 18.44 38.40 8.94
C PRO A 64 19.73 37.59 9.16
N TYR A 65 20.49 37.93 10.21
CA TYR A 65 21.71 37.20 10.57
C TYR A 65 21.35 35.82 11.15
N THR A 66 21.87 34.74 10.56
CA THR A 66 21.53 33.38 10.97
C THR A 66 22.77 32.50 11.11
N VAL A 67 22.66 31.49 12.00
CA VAL A 67 23.65 30.44 12.20
C VAL A 67 22.98 29.08 12.27
N ALA A 68 23.76 28.05 11.99
CA ALA A 68 23.45 26.67 12.30
C ALA A 68 24.34 26.15 13.43
N VAL A 69 23.83 25.28 14.30
CA VAL A 69 24.64 24.47 15.19
C VAL A 69 25.34 23.44 14.35
N THR A 70 26.67 23.35 14.46
CA THR A 70 27.49 22.44 13.68
C THR A 70 28.44 21.63 14.55
N ARG A 71 29.21 20.74 13.97
CA ARG A 71 30.19 19.93 14.70
C ARG A 71 31.50 20.69 14.96
N CYS A 72 32.23 20.20 15.96
CA CYS A 72 33.62 20.61 16.19
C CYS A 72 34.57 19.81 15.32
N HIS A 73 35.52 20.46 14.67
CA HIS A 73 36.53 19.80 13.80
C HIS A 73 37.88 19.62 14.48
N ASP A 74 37.99 19.58 15.77
CA ASP A 74 39.32 19.47 16.47
C ASP A 74 39.94 18.06 16.48
N SER A 75 39.41 17.09 15.74
CA SER A 75 39.90 15.73 15.77
C SER A 75 40.47 15.18 14.46
N VAL A 76 41.59 14.53 14.58
CA VAL A 76 42.52 13.98 13.57
C VAL A 76 41.92 12.87 12.68
N TYR A 77 40.59 12.62 12.66
CA TYR A 77 39.99 11.41 12.09
C TYR A 77 39.09 11.60 10.85
N HIS A 78 39.32 12.66 10.06
CA HIS A 78 38.51 12.97 8.87
C HIS A 78 38.89 12.24 7.57
N THR A 79 39.59 11.10 7.62
CA THR A 79 39.98 10.38 6.41
C THR A 79 39.17 9.15 6.09
N LEU A 80 38.09 8.87 6.82
CA LEU A 80 37.22 7.76 6.45
C LEU A 80 36.02 8.28 5.65
N PRO A 81 35.87 7.83 4.39
CA PRO A 81 34.61 8.00 3.67
C PRO A 81 33.49 7.39 4.52
N MET A 82 32.27 7.95 4.42
CA MET A 82 31.06 7.32 4.96
C MET A 82 31.23 5.81 4.77
N PRO A 83 31.20 5.00 5.85
CA PRO A 83 31.42 3.58 5.68
C PRO A 83 30.39 3.05 4.69
N GLN A 84 30.87 2.45 3.61
CA GLN A 84 30.11 1.50 2.88
C GLN A 84 29.53 0.56 3.93
N ILE A 85 28.26 0.74 4.26
CA ILE A 85 27.43 -0.16 5.05
C ILE A 85 28.26 -0.97 6.05
N ALA A 86 28.35 -0.51 7.27
CA ALA A 86 29.09 -1.21 8.33
C ALA A 86 28.43 -2.54 8.65
N TRP A 87 28.70 -3.56 7.86
CA TRP A 87 28.50 -4.98 8.20
C TRP A 87 29.46 -5.44 9.32
N GLU A 88 30.36 -4.58 9.75
CA GLU A 88 31.41 -4.89 10.72
C GLU A 88 31.27 -4.07 12.02
N VAL A 89 30.09 -4.16 12.65
CA VAL A 89 29.96 -3.83 14.07
C VAL A 89 30.69 -4.90 14.85
N GLY A 90 31.95 -4.66 15.20
CA GLY A 90 32.76 -5.60 15.97
C GLY A 90 34.29 -5.45 15.83
N GLN A 91 34.76 -4.54 15.01
CA GLN A 91 36.22 -4.30 14.95
C GLN A 91 36.65 -3.40 16.13
N PRO A 92 37.53 -3.85 17.02
CA PRO A 92 38.10 -3.00 18.07
C PRO A 92 39.07 -2.01 17.43
N GLY A 93 38.76 -0.73 17.43
CA GLY A 93 39.72 0.29 16.96
C GLY A 93 39.15 1.62 16.46
N PHE A 94 37.85 1.77 16.31
CA PHE A 94 37.26 3.09 15.97
C PHE A 94 37.10 3.94 17.24
N LEU A 95 38.04 4.84 17.47
CA LEU A 95 37.90 5.91 18.47
C LEU A 95 37.07 7.01 17.86
N TYR A 96 35.77 7.05 18.18
CA TYR A 96 34.91 8.20 17.90
C TYR A 96 35.32 9.35 18.81
N PRO A 97 35.29 10.62 18.35
CA PRO A 97 35.47 11.75 19.24
C PRO A 97 34.33 11.74 20.25
N VAL A 98 34.63 11.42 21.48
CA VAL A 98 33.68 11.53 22.59
C VAL A 98 33.75 12.98 23.01
N TYR A 99 32.71 13.73 22.61
CA TYR A 99 32.46 15.01 23.25
C TYR A 99 31.63 14.70 24.51
N ASP A 100 32.12 15.17 25.65
CA ASP A 100 31.36 15.11 26.91
C ASP A 100 30.28 16.20 26.92
N TYR A 101 29.26 16.03 26.04
CA TYR A 101 28.03 16.78 26.20
C TYR A 101 27.30 16.27 27.42
N ASP A 102 26.64 17.16 28.14
CA ASP A 102 25.71 16.80 29.18
C ASP A 102 24.54 15.97 28.62
N SER A 103 23.88 15.22 29.48
CA SER A 103 22.71 14.42 29.08
C SER A 103 21.56 15.26 28.48
N LEU A 104 21.47 16.52 28.82
CA LEU A 104 20.51 17.49 28.30
C LEU A 104 21.24 18.61 27.56
N ILE A 105 20.83 18.87 26.31
CA ILE A 105 21.33 19.98 25.51
C ILE A 105 20.17 20.88 25.12
N THR A 106 20.20 22.13 25.58
CA THR A 106 19.29 23.17 25.14
C THR A 106 19.96 24.04 24.07
N ILE A 107 19.41 24.01 22.87
CA ILE A 107 19.85 24.89 21.77
C ILE A 107 19.27 26.29 21.98
N PRO A 108 20.09 27.35 22.08
CA PRO A 108 19.58 28.70 22.28
C PRO A 108 18.95 29.25 20.99
N ALA A 109 17.89 30.05 21.11
CA ALA A 109 17.24 30.69 19.97
C ALA A 109 18.16 31.70 19.24
N SER A 110 19.12 32.26 19.94
CA SER A 110 20.10 33.20 19.37
C SER A 110 21.43 33.17 20.12
N VAL A 111 22.49 33.54 19.42
CA VAL A 111 23.86 33.64 19.96
C VAL A 111 24.51 34.92 19.49
N SER A 112 25.44 35.46 20.28
CA SER A 112 26.16 36.70 19.94
C SER A 112 27.63 36.40 19.63
N PHE A 113 28.13 36.94 18.54
CA PHE A 113 29.51 36.85 18.12
C PHE A 113 29.96 38.13 17.41
N GLY A 114 31.14 38.65 17.76
CA GLY A 114 31.68 39.84 17.15
C GLY A 114 30.82 41.11 17.30
N GLY A 115 29.99 41.18 18.35
CA GLY A 115 29.04 42.31 18.54
C GLY A 115 27.74 42.18 17.75
N GLN A 116 27.57 41.10 16.98
CA GLN A 116 26.37 40.78 16.21
C GLN A 116 25.59 39.67 16.88
N THR A 117 24.26 39.77 16.93
CA THR A 117 23.36 38.66 17.35
C THR A 117 22.85 37.90 16.14
N TYR A 118 22.98 36.59 16.19
CA TYR A 118 22.56 35.67 15.15
C TYR A 118 21.41 34.77 15.67
N THR A 119 20.40 34.58 14.86
CA THR A 119 19.32 33.62 15.14
C THR A 119 19.77 32.19 14.75
N VAL A 120 19.57 31.24 15.63
CA VAL A 120 19.84 29.82 15.34
C VAL A 120 18.67 29.23 14.55
N THR A 121 18.89 28.89 13.28
CA THR A 121 17.83 28.46 12.35
C THR A 121 17.97 27.03 11.88
N ALA A 122 19.09 26.35 12.15
CA ALA A 122 19.30 24.98 11.70
C ALA A 122 20.20 24.20 12.66
N ILE A 123 20.02 22.88 12.66
CA ILE A 123 21.02 21.90 13.10
C ILE A 123 21.70 21.42 11.82
N ASP A 124 22.99 21.71 11.70
CA ASP A 124 23.76 21.48 10.48
C ASP A 124 24.09 20.02 10.26
N LYS A 125 24.60 19.71 9.09
CA LYS A 125 25.07 18.36 8.71
C LYS A 125 26.00 17.78 9.78
N GLU A 126 25.68 16.58 10.26
CA GLU A 126 26.46 15.80 11.21
C GLU A 126 26.76 16.53 12.54
N ALA A 127 25.99 17.53 12.95
CA ALA A 127 26.24 18.37 14.13
C ALA A 127 26.42 17.54 15.41
N PHE A 128 25.61 16.50 15.59
CA PHE A 128 25.66 15.60 16.74
C PHE A 128 25.88 14.14 16.33
N TYR A 129 26.63 13.93 15.24
CA TYR A 129 26.99 12.61 14.72
C TYR A 129 27.66 11.75 15.77
N MET A 130 27.13 10.53 16.03
CA MET A 130 27.65 9.52 16.95
C MET A 130 27.81 10.00 18.41
N GLN A 131 27.09 11.02 18.85
CA GLN A 131 27.14 11.53 20.24
C GLN A 131 26.48 10.53 21.20
N LYS A 132 27.25 9.93 22.10
CA LYS A 132 26.79 8.85 22.99
C LYS A 132 26.41 9.31 24.41
N SER A 133 26.84 10.49 24.83
CA SER A 133 26.49 11.08 26.14
C SER A 133 25.18 11.88 26.14
N MET A 134 24.78 12.39 24.98
CA MET A 134 23.59 13.22 24.79
C MET A 134 22.31 12.38 24.77
N HIS A 135 21.38 12.63 25.69
CA HIS A 135 20.11 11.91 25.77
C HIS A 135 18.89 12.76 25.36
N THR A 136 18.90 14.05 25.68
CA THR A 136 17.78 14.94 25.40
C THR A 136 18.27 16.19 24.69
N VAL A 137 17.58 16.58 23.62
CA VAL A 137 17.81 17.85 22.91
C VAL A 137 16.54 18.69 22.88
N ILE A 138 16.67 19.96 23.22
CA ILE A 138 15.58 20.94 23.13
C ILE A 138 15.90 21.94 22.01
N LEU A 139 15.06 21.97 20.98
CA LEU A 139 15.20 22.90 19.85
C LEU A 139 14.35 24.15 20.07
N PRO A 140 14.90 25.36 19.83
CA PRO A 140 14.13 26.60 19.90
C PRO A 140 13.19 26.71 18.70
N ALA A 141 12.13 27.52 18.85
CA ALA A 141 11.16 27.76 17.77
C ALA A 141 11.76 28.39 16.49
N SER A 142 12.98 28.89 16.54
CA SER A 142 13.68 29.45 15.38
C SER A 142 14.30 28.41 14.45
N VAL A 143 14.42 27.14 14.88
CA VAL A 143 14.99 26.07 14.06
C VAL A 143 13.96 25.59 13.04
N GLU A 144 14.33 25.66 11.76
CA GLU A 144 13.52 25.25 10.63
C GLU A 144 14.07 24.00 9.90
N ILE A 145 15.36 23.68 10.08
CA ILE A 145 16.05 22.62 9.35
C ILE A 145 16.85 21.75 10.31
N ILE A 146 16.69 20.43 10.18
CA ILE A 146 17.58 19.42 10.73
C ILE A 146 18.25 18.76 9.53
N ASP A 147 19.56 19.02 9.38
CA ASP A 147 20.29 18.63 8.17
C ASP A 147 20.82 17.19 8.22
N SER A 148 21.42 16.76 7.12
CA SER A 148 21.80 15.37 6.88
C SER A 148 22.71 14.81 7.96
N GLY A 149 22.31 13.65 8.52
CA GLY A 149 23.10 12.98 9.57
C GLY A 149 23.24 13.75 10.87
N ALA A 150 22.46 14.81 11.12
CA ALA A 150 22.59 15.69 12.27
C ALA A 150 22.66 14.93 13.61
N PHE A 151 21.86 13.87 13.77
CA PHE A 151 21.84 13.02 14.97
C PHE A 151 22.19 11.54 14.67
N TYR A 152 22.80 11.26 13.51
CA TYR A 152 23.16 9.91 13.09
C TYR A 152 23.92 9.16 14.19
N GLY A 153 23.44 7.98 14.56
CA GLY A 153 24.11 7.08 15.51
C GLY A 153 24.24 7.63 16.93
N SER A 154 23.56 8.71 17.28
CA SER A 154 23.57 9.28 18.63
C SER A 154 22.77 8.42 19.62
N SER A 155 23.01 8.57 20.92
CA SER A 155 22.19 7.96 21.99
C SER A 155 21.00 8.83 22.38
N LEU A 156 20.46 9.58 21.44
CA LEU A 156 19.30 10.45 21.67
C LEU A 156 18.08 9.61 22.09
N HIS A 157 17.49 9.93 23.26
CA HIS A 157 16.26 9.32 23.77
C HIS A 157 15.04 10.19 23.48
N GLN A 158 15.23 11.50 23.56
CA GLN A 158 14.16 12.47 23.41
C GLN A 158 14.62 13.71 22.67
N ILE A 159 13.78 14.22 21.78
CA ILE A 159 13.94 15.54 21.20
C ILE A 159 12.66 16.33 21.37
N VAL A 160 12.79 17.55 21.94
CA VAL A 160 11.73 18.55 21.92
C VAL A 160 11.85 19.30 20.61
N MET A 161 10.99 18.95 19.66
CA MET A 161 11.04 19.46 18.29
C MET A 161 10.59 20.92 18.25
N SER A 162 11.25 21.72 17.41
CA SER A 162 10.76 23.04 17.07
C SER A 162 9.43 22.96 16.30
N PRO A 163 8.40 23.72 16.65
CA PRO A 163 7.14 23.72 15.92
C PRO A 163 7.26 24.27 14.48
N ASN A 164 8.40 24.85 14.13
CA ASN A 164 8.66 25.46 12.82
C ASN A 164 9.64 24.64 11.95
N VAL A 165 10.01 23.41 12.34
CA VAL A 165 10.83 22.55 11.48
C VAL A 165 10.06 22.21 10.22
N LYS A 166 10.64 22.58 9.08
CA LYS A 166 10.11 22.33 7.73
C LYS A 166 10.78 21.16 7.04
N ARG A 167 12.01 20.86 7.43
CA ARG A 167 12.84 19.85 6.76
C ARG A 167 13.64 19.02 7.75
N ILE A 168 13.55 17.70 7.58
CA ILE A 168 14.44 16.70 8.18
C ILE A 168 15.13 16.01 7.00
N ASN A 169 16.43 16.23 6.83
CA ASN A 169 17.17 15.75 5.67
C ASN A 169 17.63 14.28 5.83
N CYS A 170 18.33 13.77 4.80
CA CYS A 170 18.73 12.37 4.74
C CYS A 170 19.56 11.93 5.95
N TYR A 171 19.33 10.72 6.46
CA TYR A 171 20.07 10.13 7.58
C TYR A 171 20.00 10.89 8.92
N ALA A 172 19.14 11.90 9.05
CA ALA A 172 19.18 12.85 10.18
C ALA A 172 19.10 12.15 11.55
N PHE A 173 18.28 11.12 11.68
CA PHE A 173 18.10 10.32 12.89
C PHE A 173 18.41 8.83 12.66
N MET A 174 19.20 8.51 11.62
CA MET A 174 19.54 7.13 11.33
C MET A 174 20.33 6.52 12.51
N SER A 175 20.01 5.27 12.87
CA SER A 175 20.66 4.52 13.96
C SER A 175 20.59 5.22 15.33
N THR A 176 19.51 5.92 15.61
CA THR A 176 19.21 6.46 16.95
C THR A 176 18.53 5.39 17.79
N ASP A 177 19.29 4.41 18.25
CA ASP A 177 18.80 3.18 18.90
C ASP A 177 18.04 3.40 20.20
N SER A 178 18.00 4.62 20.71
CA SER A 178 17.32 4.99 21.97
C SER A 178 16.11 5.89 21.76
N LEU A 179 15.91 6.43 20.55
CA LEU A 179 14.80 7.33 20.22
C LEU A 179 13.55 6.49 19.92
N ASN A 180 12.69 6.32 20.93
CA ASN A 180 11.50 5.48 20.83
C ASN A 180 10.21 6.22 20.46
N SER A 181 10.22 7.56 20.52
CA SER A 181 9.12 8.42 20.11
C SER A 181 9.61 9.76 19.57
N ILE A 182 8.86 10.32 18.64
CA ILE A 182 9.11 11.64 18.08
C ILE A 182 7.79 12.30 17.71
N GLU A 183 7.63 13.58 18.04
CA GLU A 183 6.51 14.40 17.59
C GLU A 183 6.97 15.22 16.38
N LEU A 184 6.53 14.85 15.19
CA LEU A 184 6.80 15.59 13.96
C LEU A 184 5.87 16.80 13.88
N PRO A 185 6.40 18.04 13.70
CA PRO A 185 5.58 19.24 13.71
C PRO A 185 4.74 19.39 12.43
N GLU A 186 3.57 20.00 12.53
CA GLU A 186 2.67 20.28 11.39
C GLU A 186 3.31 21.14 10.28
N SER A 187 4.35 21.89 10.62
CA SER A 187 5.13 22.67 9.65
C SER A 187 6.04 21.83 8.75
N LEU A 188 6.22 20.52 9.08
CA LEU A 188 7.12 19.63 8.35
C LEU A 188 6.57 19.34 6.96
N THR A 189 7.40 19.61 5.94
CA THR A 189 7.05 19.35 4.54
C THR A 189 8.01 18.41 3.83
N HIS A 190 9.14 18.08 4.47
CA HIS A 190 10.15 17.23 3.86
C HIS A 190 10.80 16.30 4.88
N ILE A 191 10.80 15.02 4.55
CA ILE A 191 11.57 13.96 5.19
C ILE A 191 12.56 13.45 4.15
N GLY A 192 13.82 13.30 4.49
CA GLY A 192 14.86 12.78 3.60
C GLY A 192 14.93 11.25 3.60
N MET A 193 15.59 10.69 2.57
CA MET A 193 15.88 9.25 2.51
C MET A 193 16.65 8.79 3.75
N TYR A 194 16.31 7.62 4.29
CA TYR A 194 16.95 7.01 5.47
C TYR A 194 16.87 7.86 6.75
N ALA A 195 15.98 8.86 6.79
CA ALA A 195 15.98 9.86 7.87
C ALA A 195 15.88 9.25 9.26
N PHE A 196 15.13 8.16 9.42
CA PHE A 196 14.92 7.42 10.67
C PHE A 196 15.30 5.95 10.59
N GLU A 197 16.02 5.54 9.54
CA GLU A 197 16.44 4.15 9.38
C GLU A 197 17.17 3.64 10.64
N TRP A 198 16.81 2.41 11.11
CA TRP A 198 17.37 1.82 12.33
C TRP A 198 17.18 2.67 13.61
N SER A 199 16.18 3.53 13.66
CA SER A 199 15.77 4.16 14.92
C SER A 199 14.90 3.20 15.75
N SER A 200 14.69 3.51 17.03
CA SER A 200 13.84 2.70 17.92
C SER A 200 12.38 3.20 17.98
N LEU A 201 11.92 3.94 17.00
CA LEU A 201 10.56 4.50 16.98
C LEU A 201 9.50 3.39 16.99
N ASN A 202 8.55 3.48 17.93
CA ASN A 202 7.44 2.54 18.06
C ASN A 202 6.19 3.00 17.28
N GLU A 203 5.96 4.29 17.23
CA GLU A 203 4.84 4.92 16.52
C GLU A 203 5.31 6.20 15.85
N VAL A 204 4.69 6.56 14.74
CA VAL A 204 4.91 7.83 14.05
C VAL A 204 3.64 8.32 13.37
N GLU A 205 3.44 9.63 13.42
CA GLU A 205 2.38 10.34 12.73
C GLU A 205 3.02 11.23 11.66
N ILE A 206 2.65 11.03 10.39
CA ILE A 206 3.21 11.76 9.25
C ILE A 206 2.37 13.01 9.01
N PRO A 207 2.91 14.23 9.22
CA PRO A 207 2.14 15.47 9.08
C PRO A 207 1.60 15.70 7.66
N SER A 208 0.48 16.40 7.57
CA SER A 208 -0.23 16.67 6.31
C SER A 208 0.60 17.45 5.27
N GLY A 209 1.63 18.19 5.70
CA GLY A 209 2.56 18.89 4.81
C GLY A 209 3.54 17.97 4.06
N VAL A 210 3.71 16.72 4.50
CA VAL A 210 4.62 15.75 3.87
C VAL A 210 3.90 15.09 2.71
N THR A 211 4.31 15.41 1.48
CA THR A 211 3.68 14.88 0.26
C THR A 211 4.31 13.60 -0.26
N VAL A 212 5.55 13.32 0.10
CA VAL A 212 6.30 12.14 -0.29
C VAL A 212 6.94 11.50 0.93
N LEU A 213 6.71 10.20 1.14
CA LEU A 213 7.44 9.39 2.10
C LEU A 213 8.60 8.72 1.34
N PRO A 214 9.85 9.17 1.55
CA PRO A 214 10.95 8.77 0.67
C PRO A 214 11.52 7.39 1.00
N TYR A 215 12.37 6.91 0.09
CA TYR A 215 13.06 5.65 0.15
C TYR A 215 13.69 5.38 1.52
N MET A 216 13.32 4.25 2.15
CA MET A 216 13.82 3.77 3.44
C MET A 216 13.72 4.79 4.60
N ALA A 217 12.82 5.76 4.55
CA ALA A 217 12.71 6.81 5.58
C ALA A 217 12.58 6.24 7.01
N PHE A 218 11.81 5.15 7.18
CA PHE A 218 11.58 4.44 8.45
C PHE A 218 11.93 2.94 8.33
N TYR A 219 12.92 2.60 7.52
CA TYR A 219 13.35 1.22 7.34
C TYR A 219 13.92 0.65 8.64
N LYS A 220 13.50 -0.58 8.99
CA LYS A 220 13.95 -1.29 10.20
C LYS A 220 13.77 -0.51 11.51
N CYS A 221 12.72 0.27 11.60
CA CYS A 221 12.23 0.76 12.89
C CYS A 221 11.30 -0.31 13.52
N PRO A 222 11.16 -0.41 14.84
CA PRO A 222 10.21 -1.32 15.47
C PRO A 222 8.79 -0.73 15.49
N LEU A 223 8.37 -0.02 14.42
CA LEU A 223 7.06 0.62 14.36
C LEU A 223 5.94 -0.41 14.45
N THR A 224 5.05 -0.22 15.40
CA THR A 224 3.78 -0.94 15.51
C THR A 224 2.63 -0.15 14.89
N LYS A 225 2.82 1.16 14.70
CA LYS A 225 1.81 2.04 14.15
C LYS A 225 2.44 3.18 13.34
N ILE A 226 1.85 3.42 12.17
CA ILE A 226 2.11 4.61 11.36
C ILE A 226 0.76 5.26 10.99
N ILE A 227 0.65 6.57 11.15
CA ILE A 227 -0.55 7.33 10.79
C ILE A 227 -0.21 8.25 9.64
N PHE A 228 -0.98 8.15 8.55
CA PHE A 228 -0.87 9.01 7.39
C PHE A 228 -2.03 10.02 7.39
N HIS A 229 -1.72 11.29 7.14
CA HIS A 229 -2.72 12.33 6.96
C HIS A 229 -2.96 12.66 5.49
N GLU A 230 -4.05 13.36 5.21
CA GLU A 230 -4.32 13.89 3.88
C GLU A 230 -3.22 14.86 3.47
N GLY A 231 -2.77 14.75 2.22
CA GLY A 231 -1.63 15.48 1.66
C GLY A 231 -0.52 14.55 1.17
N LEU A 232 -0.37 13.35 1.76
CA LEU A 232 0.58 12.34 1.28
C LEU A 232 0.14 11.83 -0.10
N GLN A 233 1.03 11.96 -1.10
CA GLN A 233 0.77 11.60 -2.49
C GLN A 233 1.57 10.40 -2.96
N GLU A 234 2.78 10.21 -2.46
CA GLU A 234 3.67 9.14 -2.89
C GLU A 234 4.37 8.48 -1.71
N ILE A 235 4.46 7.15 -1.77
CA ILE A 235 5.27 6.32 -0.87
C ILE A 235 6.29 5.60 -1.74
N GLU A 236 7.56 5.96 -1.57
CA GLU A 236 8.67 5.34 -2.29
C GLU A 236 9.03 3.97 -1.71
N ALA A 237 9.82 3.21 -2.46
CA ALA A 237 10.19 1.85 -2.11
C ALA A 237 10.81 1.75 -0.69
N LEU A 238 10.38 0.71 0.04
CA LEU A 238 10.90 0.35 1.37
C LEU A 238 10.75 1.44 2.44
N ALA A 239 9.91 2.45 2.22
CA ALA A 239 9.80 3.62 3.08
C ALA A 239 9.60 3.27 4.57
N PHE A 240 8.90 2.19 4.87
CA PHE A 240 8.68 1.66 6.23
C PHE A 240 8.76 0.12 6.28
N SER A 241 9.64 -0.47 5.47
CA SER A 241 9.91 -1.91 5.44
C SER A 241 10.53 -2.42 6.74
N ALA A 242 10.39 -3.72 7.01
CA ALA A 242 10.92 -4.40 8.20
C ALA A 242 10.45 -3.78 9.52
N ASN A 243 9.15 -3.47 9.60
CA ASN A 243 8.44 -2.96 10.78
C ASN A 243 7.41 -3.98 11.29
N HIS A 244 6.79 -3.71 12.45
CA HIS A 244 5.80 -4.60 13.09
C HIS A 244 4.37 -4.06 13.00
N ILE A 245 4.04 -3.34 11.93
CA ILE A 245 2.75 -2.66 11.74
C ILE A 245 1.65 -3.72 11.51
N ASP A 246 0.59 -3.68 12.33
CA ASP A 246 -0.54 -4.61 12.22
C ASP A 246 -1.57 -4.20 11.17
N SER A 247 -1.75 -2.90 10.97
CA SER A 247 -2.71 -2.36 10.01
C SER A 247 -2.23 -1.08 9.34
N LEU A 248 -2.59 -0.92 8.06
CA LEU A 248 -2.26 0.25 7.23
C LEU A 248 -3.54 0.85 6.66
N VAL A 249 -3.75 2.15 6.89
CA VAL A 249 -4.84 2.91 6.28
C VAL A 249 -4.23 4.07 5.50
N PHE A 250 -4.39 4.02 4.18
CA PHE A 250 -3.84 5.02 3.27
C PHE A 250 -4.84 6.14 2.97
N PRO A 251 -4.39 7.43 2.96
CA PRO A 251 -5.26 8.58 2.77
C PRO A 251 -5.76 8.70 1.33
N LYS A 252 -6.83 9.47 1.14
CA LYS A 252 -7.46 9.74 -0.18
C LYS A 252 -6.55 10.50 -1.15
N SER A 253 -5.58 11.23 -0.61
CA SER A 253 -4.60 12.00 -1.39
C SER A 253 -3.53 11.13 -2.06
N LEU A 254 -3.40 9.85 -1.66
CA LEU A 254 -2.37 8.96 -2.19
C LEU A 254 -2.60 8.69 -3.69
N GLN A 255 -1.53 8.79 -4.48
CA GLN A 255 -1.53 8.60 -5.93
C GLN A 255 -0.61 7.47 -6.38
N LYS A 256 0.42 7.19 -5.58
CA LYS A 256 1.39 6.13 -5.90
C LYS A 256 1.95 5.50 -4.64
N ILE A 257 2.10 4.19 -4.67
CA ILE A 257 2.85 3.43 -3.67
C ILE A 257 3.74 2.42 -4.38
N GLU A 258 5.01 2.41 -4.02
CA GLU A 258 5.99 1.44 -4.53
C GLU A 258 6.09 0.21 -3.60
N MET A 259 7.04 -0.67 -3.84
CA MET A 259 7.28 -1.86 -3.03
C MET A 259 7.50 -1.49 -1.56
N ILE A 260 6.65 -2.02 -0.66
CA ILE A 260 6.74 -1.72 0.77
C ILE A 260 7.80 -2.58 1.46
N GLU A 261 7.98 -3.84 1.01
CA GLU A 261 8.83 -4.79 1.71
C GLU A 261 9.95 -5.34 0.83
N GLU A 262 11.08 -5.65 1.44
CA GLU A 262 12.24 -6.28 0.79
C GLU A 262 12.15 -7.82 0.87
N ASP A 263 12.79 -8.52 -0.08
CA ASP A 263 12.93 -9.99 -0.04
C ASP A 263 13.85 -10.41 1.12
N THR A 264 13.27 -10.61 2.29
CA THR A 264 13.99 -10.99 3.52
C THR A 264 14.22 -12.49 3.61
N TYR A 265 14.68 -13.15 2.53
CA TYR A 265 15.00 -14.59 2.56
C TYR A 265 15.89 -15.02 3.75
N ASN A 266 16.54 -14.08 4.43
CA ASN A 266 17.54 -14.38 5.46
C ASN A 266 17.29 -13.77 6.85
N THR A 267 16.28 -12.94 7.09
CA THR A 267 16.18 -12.21 8.38
C THR A 267 15.13 -12.77 9.33
N GLY A 268 14.21 -13.63 8.84
CA GLY A 268 13.13 -14.18 9.69
C GLY A 268 12.10 -13.15 10.17
N ASP A 269 12.24 -11.89 9.77
CA ASP A 269 11.31 -10.82 10.09
C ASP A 269 10.10 -10.94 9.16
N THR A 270 8.99 -11.46 9.69
CA THR A 270 7.71 -11.53 8.96
C THR A 270 6.90 -10.27 9.26
N ILE A 271 6.44 -9.61 8.21
CA ILE A 271 5.50 -8.50 8.35
C ILE A 271 4.22 -9.01 9.01
N LEU A 272 3.81 -8.35 10.10
CA LEU A 272 2.65 -8.74 10.87
C LEU A 272 1.34 -8.11 10.35
N CYS A 273 1.39 -7.27 9.31
CA CYS A 273 0.26 -6.53 8.79
C CYS A 273 -0.86 -7.48 8.34
N ARG A 274 -2.03 -7.33 8.96
CA ARG A 274 -3.23 -8.15 8.72
C ARG A 274 -4.29 -7.43 7.93
N TYR A 275 -4.29 -6.13 7.95
CA TYR A 275 -5.30 -5.28 7.36
C TYR A 275 -4.68 -4.13 6.57
N VAL A 276 -5.18 -3.93 5.36
CA VAL A 276 -4.81 -2.80 4.49
C VAL A 276 -6.06 -2.17 3.93
N GLU A 277 -6.18 -0.85 4.05
CA GLU A 277 -7.28 -0.06 3.49
C GLU A 277 -6.76 1.13 2.69
N PHE A 278 -7.29 1.30 1.49
CA PHE A 278 -7.14 2.50 0.68
C PHE A 278 -8.43 3.29 0.71
N GLN A 279 -8.39 4.53 1.20
CA GLN A 279 -9.56 5.41 1.19
C GLN A 279 -9.82 5.93 -0.22
N ASN A 280 -11.11 6.04 -0.60
CA ASN A 280 -11.51 6.52 -1.92
C ASN A 280 -11.09 7.97 -2.15
N GLY A 281 -10.16 8.18 -3.09
CA GLY A 281 -9.64 9.48 -3.50
C GLY A 281 -10.25 9.98 -4.81
N SER A 282 -9.91 11.23 -5.18
CA SER A 282 -10.34 11.84 -6.44
C SER A 282 -9.29 11.74 -7.57
N HIS A 283 -8.06 11.34 -7.24
CA HIS A 283 -6.95 11.18 -8.18
C HIS A 283 -6.70 9.70 -8.46
N PRO A 284 -6.21 9.35 -9.65
CA PRO A 284 -5.73 7.99 -9.93
C PRO A 284 -4.70 7.53 -8.90
N LEU A 285 -4.82 6.27 -8.46
CA LEU A 285 -3.86 5.62 -7.58
C LEU A 285 -3.23 4.44 -8.30
N GLU A 286 -1.90 4.35 -8.24
CA GLU A 286 -1.12 3.26 -8.80
C GLU A 286 -0.44 2.46 -7.68
N LEU A 287 -0.65 1.15 -7.67
CA LEU A 287 0.09 0.21 -6.83
C LEU A 287 1.24 -0.37 -7.64
N GLY A 288 2.46 -0.17 -7.18
CA GLY A 288 3.69 -0.61 -7.85
C GLY A 288 3.92 -2.13 -7.84
N ASP A 289 4.93 -2.58 -8.59
CA ASP A 289 5.36 -3.97 -8.59
C ASP A 289 5.82 -4.39 -7.18
N ASN A 290 5.42 -5.58 -6.73
CA ASN A 290 5.74 -6.16 -5.42
C ASN A 290 5.22 -5.34 -4.22
N CYS A 291 4.21 -4.48 -4.38
CA CYS A 291 3.77 -3.53 -3.35
C CYS A 291 3.49 -4.20 -2.00
N PHE A 292 2.74 -5.31 -1.97
CA PHE A 292 2.46 -6.12 -0.78
C PHE A 292 2.97 -7.57 -0.92
N TRP A 293 4.04 -7.73 -1.68
CA TRP A 293 4.63 -9.04 -1.91
C TRP A 293 5.05 -9.70 -0.59
N ARG A 294 4.60 -10.96 -0.37
CA ARG A 294 4.89 -11.74 0.84
C ARG A 294 4.39 -11.16 2.16
N PHE A 295 3.40 -10.30 2.15
CA PHE A 295 2.66 -9.95 3.37
C PHE A 295 1.88 -11.18 3.85
N ALA A 296 2.60 -12.17 4.41
CA ALA A 296 2.06 -13.49 4.71
C ALA A 296 0.92 -13.49 5.76
N HIS A 297 0.80 -12.42 6.53
CA HIS A 297 -0.26 -12.23 7.52
C HIS A 297 -1.42 -11.38 7.02
N LEU A 298 -1.33 -10.78 5.83
CA LEU A 298 -2.39 -9.93 5.28
C LEU A 298 -3.63 -10.78 4.95
N GLU A 299 -4.68 -10.59 5.73
CA GLU A 299 -5.94 -11.34 5.63
C GLU A 299 -7.03 -10.55 4.92
N GLU A 300 -7.01 -9.23 5.06
CA GLU A 300 -8.04 -8.34 4.52
C GLU A 300 -7.40 -7.14 3.81
N VAL A 301 -7.88 -6.88 2.59
CA VAL A 301 -7.50 -5.71 1.80
C VAL A 301 -8.75 -5.02 1.25
N ILE A 302 -8.88 -3.72 1.49
CA ILE A 302 -9.92 -2.87 0.91
C ILE A 302 -9.26 -1.95 -0.10
N LEU A 303 -9.54 -2.21 -1.38
CA LEU A 303 -9.02 -1.42 -2.49
C LEU A 303 -10.00 -0.30 -2.84
N SER A 304 -9.51 0.92 -3.00
CA SER A 304 -10.32 2.07 -3.37
C SER A 304 -10.69 2.08 -4.87
N ASP A 305 -11.84 2.67 -5.21
CA ASP A 305 -12.34 2.72 -6.58
C ASP A 305 -11.47 3.53 -7.56
N ASN A 306 -10.62 4.41 -7.03
CA ASN A 306 -9.71 5.23 -7.84
C ASN A 306 -8.37 4.53 -8.19
N ILE A 307 -8.17 3.27 -7.78
CA ILE A 307 -7.02 2.49 -8.22
C ILE A 307 -7.19 2.17 -9.70
N THR A 308 -6.20 2.57 -10.50
CA THR A 308 -6.16 2.37 -11.96
C THR A 308 -5.17 1.31 -12.39
N HIS A 309 -4.20 1.00 -11.52
CA HIS A 309 -3.14 0.05 -11.84
C HIS A 309 -2.76 -0.80 -10.63
N LEU A 310 -2.64 -2.10 -10.86
CA LEU A 310 -2.02 -3.07 -9.96
C LEU A 310 -0.69 -3.50 -10.55
N GLY A 311 0.38 -3.49 -9.77
CA GLY A 311 1.71 -3.95 -10.22
C GLY A 311 1.83 -5.47 -10.25
N LYS A 312 2.89 -5.97 -10.88
CA LYS A 312 3.24 -7.39 -10.88
C LYS A 312 3.55 -7.85 -9.45
N ASN A 313 3.17 -9.08 -9.12
CA ASN A 313 3.37 -9.69 -7.81
C ASN A 313 2.78 -8.83 -6.65
N CYS A 314 1.88 -7.90 -6.93
CA CYS A 314 1.43 -6.88 -5.96
C CYS A 314 0.94 -7.51 -4.65
N PHE A 315 0.21 -8.63 -4.72
CA PHE A 315 -0.29 -9.39 -3.56
C PHE A 315 0.21 -10.84 -3.55
N GLU A 316 1.31 -11.15 -4.25
CA GLU A 316 1.83 -12.52 -4.31
C GLU A 316 2.19 -13.04 -2.91
N SER A 317 1.76 -14.27 -2.60
CA SER A 317 2.04 -14.96 -1.33
C SER A 317 1.49 -14.24 -0.09
N THR A 318 0.35 -13.57 -0.23
CA THR A 318 -0.43 -13.04 0.89
C THR A 318 -1.48 -14.07 1.38
N ASN A 319 -2.08 -13.80 2.55
CA ASN A 319 -3.13 -14.64 3.13
C ASN A 319 -4.55 -14.04 2.97
N ILE A 320 -4.72 -13.13 2.00
CA ILE A 320 -6.02 -12.49 1.73
C ILE A 320 -7.08 -13.52 1.43
N ARG A 321 -8.29 -13.27 1.95
CA ARG A 321 -9.43 -14.20 1.86
C ARG A 321 -10.37 -13.85 0.72
N SER A 322 -10.57 -12.57 0.48
CA SER A 322 -11.41 -12.06 -0.60
C SER A 322 -10.88 -10.73 -1.11
N VAL A 323 -11.17 -10.42 -2.37
CA VAL A 323 -10.81 -9.13 -2.97
C VAL A 323 -11.86 -8.69 -3.99
N VAL A 324 -12.18 -7.40 -3.95
CA VAL A 324 -12.94 -6.71 -4.99
C VAL A 324 -11.95 -5.90 -5.80
N ILE A 325 -11.77 -6.26 -7.06
CA ILE A 325 -10.87 -5.53 -7.96
C ILE A 325 -11.55 -4.22 -8.36
N PRO A 326 -10.84 -3.08 -8.22
CA PRO A 326 -11.41 -1.75 -8.48
C PRO A 326 -11.93 -1.56 -9.90
N PRO A 327 -12.97 -0.72 -10.08
CA PRO A 327 -13.65 -0.57 -11.35
C PRO A 327 -12.81 0.04 -12.47
N LEU A 328 -11.70 0.69 -12.19
CA LEU A 328 -10.81 1.29 -13.20
C LEU A 328 -9.65 0.37 -13.61
N VAL A 329 -9.49 -0.78 -12.99
CA VAL A 329 -8.47 -1.77 -13.34
C VAL A 329 -8.93 -2.57 -14.55
N ASP A 330 -8.17 -2.53 -15.64
CA ASP A 330 -8.43 -3.26 -16.88
C ASP A 330 -7.58 -4.52 -17.06
N THR A 331 -6.56 -4.69 -16.25
CA THR A 331 -5.60 -5.79 -16.31
C THR A 331 -5.23 -6.30 -14.91
N ILE A 332 -5.35 -7.62 -14.67
CA ILE A 332 -4.73 -8.30 -13.53
C ILE A 332 -3.33 -8.74 -13.97
N PRO A 333 -2.25 -8.16 -13.46
CA PRO A 333 -0.90 -8.40 -13.97
C PRO A 333 -0.32 -9.75 -13.54
N GLU A 334 0.86 -10.06 -14.12
CA GLU A 334 1.59 -11.30 -13.89
C GLU A 334 1.85 -11.51 -12.38
N TYR A 335 1.48 -12.71 -11.86
CA TYR A 335 1.62 -13.14 -10.46
C TYR A 335 0.86 -12.29 -9.42
N CYS A 336 -0.01 -11.37 -9.79
CA CYS A 336 -0.62 -10.39 -8.86
C CYS A 336 -1.17 -11.01 -7.57
N PHE A 337 -1.88 -12.14 -7.67
CA PHE A 337 -2.44 -12.90 -6.54
C PHE A 337 -1.91 -14.33 -6.46
N ALA A 338 -0.71 -14.59 -7.03
CA ALA A 338 -0.14 -15.92 -6.99
C ALA A 338 0.21 -16.33 -5.56
N GLY A 339 -0.05 -17.58 -5.21
CA GLY A 339 0.26 -18.11 -3.87
C GLY A 339 -0.67 -17.61 -2.76
N CYS A 340 -1.76 -16.90 -3.06
CA CYS A 340 -2.77 -16.50 -2.08
C CYS A 340 -3.62 -17.72 -1.68
N GLY A 341 -3.08 -18.56 -0.80
CA GLY A 341 -3.67 -19.85 -0.46
C GLY A 341 -5.07 -19.79 0.16
N SER A 342 -5.39 -18.71 0.85
CA SER A 342 -6.67 -18.49 1.53
C SER A 342 -7.71 -17.77 0.68
N LEU A 343 -7.35 -17.31 -0.52
CA LEU A 343 -8.24 -16.54 -1.40
C LEU A 343 -9.36 -17.41 -1.95
N TYR A 344 -10.58 -17.20 -1.46
CA TYR A 344 -11.77 -17.97 -1.88
C TYR A 344 -12.76 -17.15 -2.73
N SER A 345 -12.65 -15.83 -2.76
CA SER A 345 -13.57 -14.98 -3.51
C SER A 345 -12.84 -13.83 -4.20
N VAL A 346 -13.11 -13.64 -5.49
CA VAL A 346 -12.61 -12.54 -6.31
C VAL A 346 -13.75 -11.95 -7.10
N THR A 347 -13.99 -10.65 -6.95
CA THR A 347 -14.93 -9.91 -7.79
C THR A 347 -14.15 -9.13 -8.84
N LEU A 348 -14.39 -9.44 -10.11
CA LEU A 348 -13.75 -8.80 -11.25
C LEU A 348 -14.57 -7.60 -11.77
N PRO A 349 -13.95 -6.50 -12.20
CA PRO A 349 -14.66 -5.35 -12.75
C PRO A 349 -15.18 -5.63 -14.17
N GLN A 350 -16.23 -4.91 -14.56
CA GLN A 350 -16.91 -5.13 -15.84
C GLN A 350 -16.07 -4.77 -17.08
N GLN A 351 -15.05 -3.94 -16.95
CA GLN A 351 -14.13 -3.55 -18.03
C GLN A 351 -12.82 -4.34 -18.05
N LEU A 352 -12.64 -5.32 -17.18
CA LEU A 352 -11.43 -6.13 -17.18
C LEU A 352 -11.21 -6.79 -18.54
N SER A 353 -10.05 -6.55 -19.14
CA SER A 353 -9.70 -7.06 -20.48
C SER A 353 -8.66 -8.18 -20.45
N VAL A 354 -7.79 -8.19 -19.45
CA VAL A 354 -6.66 -9.13 -19.37
C VAL A 354 -6.51 -9.70 -17.96
N ILE A 355 -6.36 -11.02 -17.87
CA ILE A 355 -5.81 -11.72 -16.72
C ILE A 355 -4.47 -12.31 -17.18
N ASP A 356 -3.36 -11.79 -16.68
CA ASP A 356 -2.03 -12.14 -17.17
C ASP A 356 -1.51 -13.46 -16.56
N LYS A 357 -0.32 -13.84 -16.97
CA LYS A 357 0.34 -15.09 -16.62
C LYS A 357 0.41 -15.28 -15.10
N ARG A 358 -0.05 -16.46 -14.63
CA ARG A 358 -0.02 -16.87 -13.22
C ARG A 358 -0.70 -15.93 -12.24
N ALA A 359 -1.57 -15.04 -12.69
CA ALA A 359 -2.23 -14.04 -11.85
C ALA A 359 -2.89 -14.62 -10.59
N PHE A 360 -3.50 -15.82 -10.69
CA PHE A 360 -4.12 -16.56 -9.58
C PHE A 360 -3.54 -17.98 -9.43
N SER A 361 -2.26 -18.19 -9.79
CA SER A 361 -1.60 -19.47 -9.60
C SER A 361 -1.39 -19.76 -8.11
N GLY A 362 -1.64 -20.99 -7.66
CA GLY A 362 -1.45 -21.35 -6.24
C GLY A 362 -2.53 -20.81 -5.31
N THR A 363 -3.77 -20.66 -5.80
CA THR A 363 -4.97 -20.27 -5.03
C THR A 363 -5.92 -21.47 -4.88
N PRO A 364 -5.63 -22.46 -4.02
CA PRO A 364 -6.43 -23.68 -3.91
C PRO A 364 -7.84 -23.43 -3.37
N SER A 365 -8.06 -22.35 -2.64
CA SER A 365 -9.36 -21.99 -2.06
C SER A 365 -10.28 -21.29 -3.07
N LEU A 366 -9.77 -20.78 -4.20
CA LEU A 366 -10.56 -20.14 -5.24
C LEU A 366 -11.21 -21.23 -6.11
N THR A 367 -12.46 -21.56 -5.79
CA THR A 367 -13.19 -22.64 -6.47
C THR A 367 -14.10 -22.15 -7.59
N GLU A 368 -14.45 -20.88 -7.60
CA GLU A 368 -15.34 -20.27 -8.59
C GLU A 368 -14.85 -18.90 -8.99
N ILE A 369 -15.00 -18.55 -10.27
CA ILE A 369 -14.72 -17.21 -10.79
C ILE A 369 -15.70 -16.84 -11.90
N SER A 370 -16.02 -15.53 -12.00
CA SER A 370 -16.92 -14.99 -13.01
C SER A 370 -16.18 -14.00 -13.92
N PHE A 371 -16.08 -14.33 -15.19
CA PHE A 371 -15.41 -13.52 -16.21
C PHE A 371 -16.36 -12.51 -16.83
N PRO A 372 -16.06 -11.20 -16.80
CA PRO A 372 -16.87 -10.20 -17.46
C PRO A 372 -16.84 -10.37 -18.99
N ALA A 373 -17.83 -9.81 -19.67
CA ALA A 373 -17.93 -9.87 -21.14
C ALA A 373 -16.76 -9.16 -21.87
N SER A 374 -16.11 -8.24 -21.19
CA SER A 374 -14.94 -7.49 -21.68
C SER A 374 -13.64 -8.29 -21.71
N LEU A 375 -13.57 -9.44 -21.00
CA LEU A 375 -12.33 -10.21 -20.89
C LEU A 375 -11.94 -10.79 -22.25
N THR A 376 -10.75 -10.46 -22.73
CA THR A 376 -10.24 -10.88 -24.05
C THR A 376 -9.06 -11.84 -23.98
N VAL A 377 -8.27 -11.79 -22.91
CA VAL A 377 -7.03 -12.59 -22.79
C VAL A 377 -6.89 -13.20 -21.39
N ILE A 378 -6.52 -14.48 -21.36
CA ILE A 378 -6.14 -15.21 -20.15
C ILE A 378 -4.74 -15.80 -20.37
N GLY A 379 -3.80 -15.38 -19.53
CA GLY A 379 -2.39 -15.76 -19.60
C GLY A 379 -2.10 -17.21 -19.19
N GLU A 380 -0.87 -17.64 -19.45
CA GLU A 380 -0.37 -18.98 -19.13
C GLU A 380 -0.47 -19.26 -17.63
N ARG A 381 -1.05 -20.42 -17.23
CA ARG A 381 -1.20 -20.82 -15.81
C ARG A 381 -1.88 -19.76 -14.93
N ALA A 382 -2.77 -18.96 -15.51
CA ALA A 382 -3.42 -17.86 -14.80
C ALA A 382 -4.13 -18.33 -13.53
N PHE A 383 -4.63 -19.56 -13.50
CA PHE A 383 -5.36 -20.11 -12.35
C PHE A 383 -4.70 -21.37 -11.76
N GLY A 384 -4.90 -21.56 -10.45
CA GLY A 384 -4.46 -22.72 -9.70
C GLY A 384 -5.44 -23.90 -9.76
N ASN A 385 -5.06 -25.03 -9.14
CA ASN A 385 -5.83 -26.29 -9.16
C ASN A 385 -7.12 -26.26 -8.29
N GLY A 386 -7.41 -25.17 -7.61
CA GLY A 386 -8.62 -24.99 -6.80
C GLY A 386 -9.89 -24.84 -7.63
N LEU A 387 -9.78 -24.22 -8.80
CA LEU A 387 -10.91 -23.80 -9.62
C LEU A 387 -11.78 -24.98 -10.07
N ARG A 388 -13.10 -24.85 -9.91
CA ARG A 388 -14.12 -25.84 -10.26
C ARG A 388 -15.20 -25.30 -11.16
N ILE A 389 -15.51 -24.00 -11.05
CA ILE A 389 -16.58 -23.34 -11.79
C ILE A 389 -16.03 -22.08 -12.43
N ILE A 390 -16.27 -21.92 -13.72
CA ILE A 390 -15.98 -20.72 -14.47
C ILE A 390 -17.30 -20.21 -15.07
N ASN A 391 -17.72 -19.01 -14.69
CA ASN A 391 -18.88 -18.35 -15.30
C ASN A 391 -18.37 -17.35 -16.35
N CYS A 392 -18.74 -17.52 -17.59
CA CYS A 392 -18.37 -16.64 -18.69
C CYS A 392 -19.56 -15.82 -19.13
N TYR A 393 -19.48 -14.48 -19.08
CA TYR A 393 -20.55 -13.60 -19.54
C TYR A 393 -20.31 -13.05 -20.96
N GLY A 394 -19.14 -13.33 -21.54
CA GLY A 394 -18.81 -12.92 -22.91
C GLY A 394 -19.41 -13.86 -23.95
N GLU A 395 -19.94 -13.32 -25.05
CA GLU A 395 -20.41 -14.11 -26.20
C GLU A 395 -19.25 -14.73 -26.99
N VAL A 396 -18.06 -14.13 -26.88
CA VAL A 396 -16.81 -14.58 -27.48
C VAL A 396 -15.90 -15.06 -26.37
N PRO A 397 -15.36 -16.30 -26.43
CA PRO A 397 -14.43 -16.80 -25.43
C PRO A 397 -13.13 -15.97 -25.45
N PRO A 398 -12.61 -15.60 -24.27
CA PRO A 398 -11.30 -14.95 -24.21
C PRO A 398 -10.21 -15.87 -24.77
N ALA A 399 -9.22 -15.27 -25.44
CA ALA A 399 -8.06 -16.01 -25.95
C ALA A 399 -7.23 -16.56 -24.78
N VAL A 400 -6.96 -17.85 -24.81
CA VAL A 400 -6.13 -18.53 -23.81
C VAL A 400 -4.72 -18.67 -24.35
N VAL A 401 -3.74 -18.06 -23.67
CA VAL A 401 -2.33 -18.13 -24.08
C VAL A 401 -1.72 -19.46 -23.66
N TYR A 402 -1.25 -20.25 -24.63
CA TYR A 402 -0.75 -21.60 -24.47
C TYR A 402 0.75 -21.68 -24.80
N ASN A 403 1.59 -21.56 -23.79
CA ASN A 403 3.05 -21.76 -23.92
C ASN A 403 3.48 -23.06 -23.20
N ASN A 404 2.99 -24.21 -23.70
CA ASN A 404 3.21 -25.56 -23.14
C ASN A 404 2.54 -25.86 -21.79
N HIS A 405 1.78 -24.93 -21.22
CA HIS A 405 1.07 -25.15 -19.97
C HIS A 405 -0.34 -24.53 -20.03
N PRO A 406 -1.38 -25.26 -19.61
CA PRO A 406 -2.75 -24.75 -19.63
C PRO A 406 -2.91 -23.57 -18.67
N SER A 407 -3.77 -22.63 -19.04
CA SER A 407 -4.12 -21.47 -18.21
C SER A 407 -5.03 -21.84 -17.04
N PHE A 408 -5.66 -22.99 -17.12
CA PHE A 408 -6.58 -23.54 -16.13
C PHE A 408 -6.08 -24.89 -15.59
N PRO A 409 -6.63 -25.37 -14.43
CA PRO A 409 -6.36 -26.70 -13.90
C PRO A 409 -6.85 -27.81 -14.84
N TYR A 410 -6.65 -29.07 -14.44
CA TYR A 410 -7.05 -30.23 -15.22
C TYR A 410 -8.52 -30.17 -15.65
N GLN A 411 -8.74 -30.33 -16.95
CA GLN A 411 -10.02 -30.13 -17.63
C GLN A 411 -11.16 -31.01 -17.10
N ASP A 412 -10.85 -32.18 -16.53
CA ASP A 412 -11.84 -33.14 -16.05
C ASP A 412 -12.60 -32.71 -14.78
N THR A 413 -12.19 -31.61 -14.14
CA THR A 413 -12.73 -31.17 -12.84
C THR A 413 -13.35 -29.78 -12.87
N VAL A 414 -13.38 -29.10 -14.02
CA VAL A 414 -13.87 -27.73 -14.16
C VAL A 414 -15.15 -27.68 -14.99
N TYR A 415 -16.18 -27.04 -14.44
CA TYR A 415 -17.43 -26.73 -15.14
C TYR A 415 -17.37 -25.32 -15.69
N VAL A 416 -17.69 -25.18 -16.99
CA VAL A 416 -17.72 -23.88 -17.67
C VAL A 416 -19.16 -23.52 -18.01
N ARG A 417 -19.67 -22.42 -17.42
CA ARG A 417 -20.99 -21.87 -17.74
C ARG A 417 -20.80 -20.75 -18.76
N VAL A 418 -21.55 -20.79 -19.85
CA VAL A 418 -21.45 -19.83 -20.94
C VAL A 418 -22.82 -19.23 -21.26
N PRO A 419 -22.88 -18.06 -21.94
CA PRO A 419 -24.16 -17.48 -22.37
C PRO A 419 -24.96 -18.44 -23.26
N CYS A 420 -26.29 -18.32 -23.20
CA CYS A 420 -27.20 -19.16 -23.96
C CYS A 420 -26.86 -19.15 -25.46
N GLY A 421 -26.85 -20.34 -26.10
CA GLY A 421 -26.50 -20.51 -27.51
C GLY A 421 -25.02 -20.35 -27.84
N LYS A 422 -24.12 -20.17 -26.88
CA LYS A 422 -22.68 -19.96 -27.13
C LYS A 422 -21.80 -21.21 -26.87
N THR A 423 -22.39 -22.32 -26.45
CA THR A 423 -21.65 -23.57 -26.16
C THR A 423 -20.73 -23.98 -27.32
N ALA A 424 -21.24 -24.01 -28.57
CA ALA A 424 -20.46 -24.39 -29.73
C ALA A 424 -19.29 -23.43 -30.02
N VAL A 425 -19.46 -22.15 -29.74
CA VAL A 425 -18.41 -21.13 -29.90
C VAL A 425 -17.27 -21.39 -28.95
N TYR A 426 -17.58 -21.65 -27.65
CA TYR A 426 -16.57 -21.97 -26.64
C TYR A 426 -15.91 -23.33 -26.90
N GLN A 427 -16.68 -24.37 -27.25
CA GLN A 427 -16.14 -25.70 -27.55
C GLN A 427 -15.17 -25.72 -28.73
N SER A 428 -15.36 -24.83 -29.72
CA SER A 428 -14.48 -24.71 -30.89
C SER A 428 -13.25 -23.82 -30.65
N ALA A 429 -13.25 -23.02 -29.59
CA ALA A 429 -12.19 -22.06 -29.33
C ALA A 429 -10.92 -22.76 -28.77
N PRO A 430 -9.72 -22.37 -29.26
CA PRO A 430 -8.45 -22.90 -28.75
C PRO A 430 -8.29 -22.64 -27.23
N GLY A 431 -7.88 -23.67 -26.49
CA GLY A 431 -7.73 -23.62 -25.04
C GLY A 431 -9.02 -23.88 -24.25
N TRP A 432 -10.20 -23.80 -24.90
CA TRP A 432 -11.50 -24.12 -24.33
C TRP A 432 -12.03 -25.49 -24.76
N SER A 433 -11.59 -26.00 -25.89
CA SER A 433 -12.07 -27.25 -26.50
C SER A 433 -11.91 -28.49 -25.60
N GLY A 434 -10.95 -28.48 -24.66
CA GLY A 434 -10.76 -29.54 -23.69
C GLY A 434 -11.87 -29.65 -22.64
N TYR A 435 -12.70 -28.62 -22.50
CA TYR A 435 -13.85 -28.56 -21.57
C TYR A 435 -15.18 -28.92 -22.25
N SER A 436 -15.18 -29.50 -23.44
CA SER A 436 -16.38 -29.79 -24.23
C SER A 436 -17.42 -30.63 -23.49
N ASN A 437 -17.00 -31.55 -22.61
CA ASN A 437 -17.88 -32.42 -21.84
C ASN A 437 -18.47 -31.73 -20.58
N PHE A 438 -17.96 -30.58 -20.19
CA PHE A 438 -18.33 -29.85 -18.98
C PHE A 438 -18.88 -28.44 -19.24
N VAL A 439 -18.98 -28.04 -20.51
CA VAL A 439 -19.63 -26.78 -20.90
C VAL A 439 -21.12 -26.90 -20.68
N TYR A 440 -21.68 -25.97 -19.96
CA TYR A 440 -23.03 -26.00 -19.49
C TYR A 440 -23.71 -24.65 -19.82
N GLU A 441 -24.83 -24.69 -20.54
CA GLU A 441 -25.62 -23.52 -20.85
C GLU A 441 -26.64 -23.25 -19.74
N GLU A 442 -26.55 -22.13 -19.07
CA GLU A 442 -27.69 -21.58 -18.34
C GLU A 442 -28.64 -20.88 -19.30
N CYS A 443 -29.29 -21.65 -20.13
CA CYS A 443 -30.51 -21.18 -20.76
C CYS A 443 -31.64 -21.32 -19.73
N VAL A 444 -31.65 -20.45 -18.73
CA VAL A 444 -32.92 -20.21 -18.05
C VAL A 444 -33.82 -19.71 -19.16
N GLY A 445 -34.83 -20.50 -19.52
CA GLY A 445 -35.88 -20.09 -20.44
C GLY A 445 -36.63 -18.89 -19.87
N VAL A 446 -35.99 -17.78 -19.93
CA VAL A 446 -36.64 -16.53 -20.10
C VAL A 446 -36.93 -16.53 -21.60
N GLU A 447 -38.13 -17.05 -22.03
CA GLU A 447 -38.84 -16.32 -23.05
C GLU A 447 -38.51 -14.87 -22.72
N GLU A 448 -37.96 -14.10 -23.68
CA GLU A 448 -37.92 -12.66 -23.59
C GLU A 448 -39.34 -12.22 -23.17
N CYS A 449 -39.59 -12.23 -21.87
CA CYS A 449 -40.61 -11.36 -21.34
C CYS A 449 -40.08 -9.99 -21.69
N GLU A 450 -40.69 -9.41 -22.73
CA GLU A 450 -40.60 -8.01 -23.01
C GLU A 450 -40.47 -7.29 -21.67
N ILE A 451 -39.40 -6.51 -21.52
CA ILE A 451 -39.06 -5.70 -20.34
C ILE A 451 -40.23 -4.70 -20.16
N ALA A 452 -41.36 -5.14 -19.66
CA ALA A 452 -42.49 -4.29 -19.42
C ALA A 452 -43.34 -4.66 -18.20
N ASP A 453 -43.25 -5.89 -17.69
CA ASP A 453 -44.33 -6.35 -16.80
C ASP A 453 -44.00 -6.31 -15.31
N PHE A 454 -42.77 -5.94 -14.88
CA PHE A 454 -42.39 -5.97 -13.49
C PHE A 454 -41.38 -4.88 -13.13
N LYS A 455 -41.70 -4.03 -12.14
CA LYS A 455 -40.83 -2.99 -11.60
C LYS A 455 -40.71 -3.10 -10.10
N VAL A 456 -39.47 -2.87 -9.59
CA VAL A 456 -39.16 -2.86 -8.17
C VAL A 456 -38.27 -1.65 -7.87
N TYR A 457 -38.73 -0.78 -6.98
CA TYR A 457 -38.03 0.44 -6.62
C TYR A 457 -38.35 0.92 -5.20
N PRO A 458 -37.43 1.70 -4.56
CA PRO A 458 -36.07 1.94 -4.98
C PRO A 458 -35.21 0.69 -4.76
N ASN A 459 -34.15 0.53 -5.55
CA ASN A 459 -33.14 -0.48 -5.33
C ASN A 459 -31.77 0.14 -5.69
N PRO A 460 -30.86 0.37 -4.74
CA PRO A 460 -30.90 -0.01 -3.32
C PRO A 460 -32.01 0.64 -2.48
N VAL A 461 -32.45 -0.08 -1.44
CA VAL A 461 -33.56 0.32 -0.57
C VAL A 461 -33.10 0.56 0.88
N GLU A 462 -33.74 1.54 1.55
CA GLU A 462 -33.49 1.81 2.98
C GLU A 462 -34.64 1.28 3.86
N ASN A 463 -35.88 1.50 3.49
CA ASN A 463 -37.05 1.20 4.35
C ASN A 463 -38.12 0.39 3.67
N VAL A 464 -38.57 0.79 2.46
CA VAL A 464 -39.73 0.21 1.77
C VAL A 464 -39.41 -0.02 0.31
N VAL A 465 -39.70 -1.21 -0.17
CA VAL A 465 -39.63 -1.61 -1.58
C VAL A 465 -41.04 -1.53 -2.15
N PHE A 466 -41.20 -0.87 -3.27
CA PHE A 466 -42.42 -0.86 -4.06
C PHE A 466 -42.28 -1.86 -5.21
N ILE A 467 -43.35 -2.61 -5.45
CA ILE A 467 -43.43 -3.67 -6.46
C ILE A 467 -44.64 -3.31 -7.35
N GLU A 468 -44.43 -3.34 -8.63
CA GLU A 468 -45.48 -3.01 -9.63
C GLU A 468 -45.41 -4.04 -10.77
N LEU A 469 -46.52 -4.77 -10.98
CA LEU A 469 -46.74 -5.60 -12.16
C LEU A 469 -47.45 -4.77 -13.20
N HIS A 470 -47.00 -4.84 -14.44
CA HIS A 470 -47.68 -4.19 -15.58
C HIS A 470 -48.60 -5.19 -16.29
N GLY A 471 -49.61 -4.68 -16.96
CA GLY A 471 -50.62 -5.48 -17.62
C GLY A 471 -51.85 -5.78 -16.73
N ASN A 472 -52.51 -6.91 -16.95
CA ASN A 472 -53.68 -7.35 -16.16
C ASN A 472 -53.32 -8.35 -15.06
N ALA A 473 -52.02 -8.49 -14.72
CA ALA A 473 -51.58 -9.44 -13.73
C ALA A 473 -51.82 -8.91 -12.31
N GLU A 474 -52.37 -9.74 -11.42
CA GLU A 474 -52.55 -9.44 -10.01
C GLU A 474 -51.49 -10.19 -9.17
N ILE A 475 -50.92 -9.52 -8.15
CA ILE A 475 -49.95 -10.13 -7.24
C ILE A 475 -50.67 -11.08 -6.29
N ALA A 476 -50.32 -12.37 -6.34
CA ALA A 476 -50.85 -13.38 -5.43
C ALA A 476 -49.95 -13.59 -4.21
N ASN A 477 -48.63 -13.51 -4.38
CA ASN A 477 -47.69 -13.70 -3.27
C ASN A 477 -46.40 -12.91 -3.49
N VAL A 478 -45.80 -12.47 -2.38
CA VAL A 478 -44.48 -11.81 -2.36
C VAL A 478 -43.64 -12.41 -1.24
N ALA A 479 -42.43 -12.83 -1.56
CA ALA A 479 -41.50 -13.41 -0.58
C ALA A 479 -40.09 -12.84 -0.78
N LEU A 480 -39.41 -12.57 0.32
CA LEU A 480 -38.00 -12.16 0.33
C LEU A 480 -37.14 -13.26 0.89
N TYR A 481 -36.04 -13.57 0.22
CA TYR A 481 -35.09 -14.62 0.59
C TYR A 481 -33.71 -14.03 0.84
N ASP A 482 -33.02 -14.59 1.82
CA ASP A 482 -31.58 -14.36 1.97
C ASP A 482 -30.77 -15.15 0.92
N LEU A 483 -29.47 -14.92 0.86
CA LEU A 483 -28.57 -15.61 -0.10
C LEU A 483 -28.43 -17.12 0.16
N GLN A 484 -28.90 -17.62 1.31
CA GLN A 484 -28.99 -19.04 1.62
C GLN A 484 -30.33 -19.67 1.23
N GLY A 485 -31.22 -18.90 0.59
CA GLY A 485 -32.54 -19.35 0.18
C GLY A 485 -33.58 -19.45 1.31
N ARG A 486 -33.31 -18.88 2.48
CA ARG A 486 -34.24 -18.87 3.61
C ARG A 486 -35.20 -17.67 3.49
N ILE A 487 -36.48 -17.90 3.76
CA ILE A 487 -37.46 -16.82 3.75
C ILE A 487 -37.19 -15.86 4.91
N VAL A 488 -37.12 -14.58 4.58
CA VAL A 488 -37.04 -13.49 5.57
C VAL A 488 -38.47 -13.17 6.03
N THR A 489 -38.81 -13.61 7.25
CA THR A 489 -40.16 -13.44 7.81
C THR A 489 -40.40 -12.05 8.39
N GLY A 490 -41.68 -11.60 8.41
CA GLY A 490 -42.10 -10.34 9.05
C GLY A 490 -41.91 -9.10 8.20
N VAL A 491 -41.72 -9.25 6.88
CA VAL A 491 -41.38 -8.17 5.96
C VAL A 491 -42.53 -7.88 4.96
N CYS A 492 -43.42 -8.86 4.74
CA CYS A 492 -44.52 -8.71 3.76
C CYS A 492 -45.79 -8.25 4.48
N ASP A 493 -46.26 -7.07 4.16
CA ASP A 493 -47.65 -6.71 4.38
C ASP A 493 -48.53 -7.45 3.35
N THR A 494 -49.67 -7.96 3.80
CA THR A 494 -50.60 -8.76 2.97
C THR A 494 -50.88 -8.09 1.63
N PRO A 495 -50.96 -8.86 0.52
CA PRO A 495 -51.25 -8.30 -0.79
C PRO A 495 -52.56 -7.51 -0.78
N GLN A 496 -52.49 -6.26 -1.12
CA GLN A 496 -53.67 -5.52 -1.52
C GLN A 496 -54.01 -6.04 -2.92
N HIS A 497 -55.25 -6.46 -3.13
CA HIS A 497 -55.75 -6.93 -4.42
C HIS A 497 -55.39 -5.92 -5.53
N GLY A 498 -54.50 -6.33 -6.48
CA GLY A 498 -54.09 -5.47 -7.57
C GLY A 498 -52.67 -5.74 -8.08
N ALA A 499 -52.24 -4.90 -9.00
CA ALA A 499 -50.94 -4.99 -9.67
C ALA A 499 -49.74 -4.45 -8.83
N THR A 500 -49.97 -3.98 -7.59
CA THR A 500 -48.91 -3.36 -6.75
C THR A 500 -48.84 -3.97 -5.36
N ALA A 501 -47.62 -4.06 -4.81
CA ALA A 501 -47.35 -4.46 -3.43
C ALA A 501 -46.22 -3.64 -2.82
N THR A 502 -46.12 -3.66 -1.48
CA THR A 502 -45.04 -3.02 -0.76
C THR A 502 -44.45 -4.00 0.25
N ILE A 503 -43.11 -3.90 0.46
CA ILE A 503 -42.40 -4.65 1.47
C ILE A 503 -41.66 -3.68 2.36
N ASN A 504 -41.85 -3.81 3.67
CA ASN A 504 -41.05 -3.07 4.66
C ASN A 504 -39.80 -3.83 5.01
N VAL A 505 -38.63 -3.30 4.61
CA VAL A 505 -37.31 -3.91 4.84
C VAL A 505 -36.51 -3.26 5.98
N LYS A 506 -37.16 -2.36 6.74
CA LYS A 506 -36.50 -1.61 7.83
C LYS A 506 -35.94 -2.51 8.93
N SER A 507 -36.57 -3.64 9.20
CA SER A 507 -36.23 -4.56 10.29
C SER A 507 -35.17 -5.61 9.91
N ILE A 508 -34.76 -5.71 8.64
CA ILE A 508 -33.77 -6.69 8.20
C ILE A 508 -32.37 -6.07 8.15
N PRO A 509 -31.28 -6.83 8.31
CA PRO A 509 -29.91 -6.35 8.18
C PRO A 509 -29.62 -5.75 6.81
N ALA A 510 -28.64 -4.85 6.71
CA ALA A 510 -28.09 -4.43 5.43
C ALA A 510 -27.50 -5.64 4.70
N GLY A 511 -27.73 -5.73 3.39
CA GLY A 511 -27.30 -6.91 2.62
C GLY A 511 -28.05 -7.09 1.31
N VAL A 512 -27.75 -8.22 0.67
CA VAL A 512 -28.36 -8.62 -0.61
C VAL A 512 -29.42 -9.68 -0.36
N TYR A 513 -30.58 -9.51 -0.99
CA TYR A 513 -31.74 -10.39 -0.89
C TYR A 513 -32.30 -10.69 -2.27
N VAL A 514 -33.07 -11.77 -2.40
CA VAL A 514 -33.81 -12.11 -3.59
C VAL A 514 -35.30 -11.94 -3.30
N LEU A 515 -35.93 -11.04 -4.01
CA LEU A 515 -37.37 -10.87 -4.01
C LEU A 515 -37.98 -11.85 -5.01
N ARG A 516 -39.00 -12.61 -4.60
CA ARG A 516 -39.85 -13.42 -5.45
C ARG A 516 -41.30 -12.88 -5.36
N VAL A 517 -41.88 -12.60 -6.52
CA VAL A 517 -43.28 -12.22 -6.66
C VAL A 517 -43.97 -13.30 -7.49
N THR A 518 -45.12 -13.75 -7.05
CA THR A 518 -45.95 -14.73 -7.80
C THR A 518 -47.27 -14.04 -8.13
N ASP A 519 -47.67 -14.08 -9.38
CA ASP A 519 -49.00 -13.55 -9.79
C ASP A 519 -50.11 -14.57 -9.58
N ALA A 520 -51.37 -14.15 -9.87
CA ALA A 520 -52.55 -14.98 -9.71
C ALA A 520 -52.59 -16.19 -10.64
N ASP A 521 -51.86 -16.16 -11.74
CA ASP A 521 -51.73 -17.25 -12.71
C ASP A 521 -50.59 -18.22 -12.35
N GLY A 522 -49.84 -17.92 -11.24
CA GLY A 522 -48.74 -18.75 -10.75
C GLY A 522 -47.39 -18.47 -11.40
N LYS A 523 -47.29 -17.41 -12.23
CA LYS A 523 -46.02 -16.99 -12.82
C LYS A 523 -45.16 -16.31 -11.78
N GLU A 524 -43.89 -16.70 -11.72
CA GLU A 524 -42.90 -16.17 -10.77
C GLU A 524 -41.98 -15.12 -11.41
N TYR A 525 -41.76 -14.04 -10.69
CA TYR A 525 -40.83 -12.96 -11.02
C TYR A 525 -39.78 -12.84 -9.92
N HIS A 526 -38.54 -12.64 -10.29
CA HIS A 526 -37.42 -12.57 -9.35
C HIS A 526 -36.61 -11.30 -9.56
N GLN A 527 -36.25 -10.62 -8.45
CA GLN A 527 -35.42 -9.41 -8.48
C GLN A 527 -34.45 -9.39 -7.31
N LYS A 528 -33.21 -9.06 -7.59
CA LYS A 528 -32.22 -8.77 -6.55
C LYS A 528 -32.54 -7.45 -5.87
N ILE A 529 -32.57 -7.45 -4.53
CA ILE A 529 -32.75 -6.26 -3.69
C ILE A 529 -31.48 -6.04 -2.87
N VAL A 530 -31.02 -4.80 -2.86
CA VAL A 530 -29.90 -4.38 -2.02
C VAL A 530 -30.44 -3.47 -0.91
N ARG A 531 -30.38 -3.93 0.34
CA ARG A 531 -30.74 -3.13 1.50
C ARG A 531 -29.49 -2.42 2.04
N LYS A 532 -29.55 -1.07 2.17
CA LYS A 532 -28.49 -0.23 2.71
C LYS A 532 -28.45 -0.24 4.23
#